data_0d609dfb7a6761f166952861f2241f89
#
_entry.id   0d609dfb7a6761f166952861f2241f89
#
_cell.length_a   1.000
_cell.length_b   1.000
_cell.length_c   1.000
_cell.angle_alpha   90.00
_cell.angle_beta   90.00
_cell.angle_gamma   90.00
#
_symmetry.space_group_name_H-M   'P 1'
#
loop_
_entity.id
_entity.type
_entity.pdbx_description
1 polymer ?
#
loop_
_entity_poly.entity_id
_entity_poly.type
_entity_poly.pdbx_seq_one_letter_code
_entity_poly.pdbx_strand_id
1 'polypeptide(L)'
;SSVNFLLNEEMFKMFLGAFFINLFDPQILFNDGFYDLVDVRIPRGTILKPIRPAALSSRTHLLSRIFDIMSGVLGQGSPDALCAAGFSDSPHFMYSGYDKNGEWYQLYQIGFGGVPGRPAGDGPDGHSLWPAFTNVPNEFLEAYFPLRIVTYETIVDSGGPGLHRGGNGLSLGYMFLEPGEISIHDDRWLSHPWGVNGGLPGQRSDKLMVRADGTREWMVSKCDR
;
A
#
# COMPACT_ATOMS: atom_id res chain seq x y z
N SER A 1 -4.44 13.59 -13.63
CA SER A 1 -3.16 13.52 -14.34
C SER A 1 -2.54 12.15 -14.13
N SER A 2 -2.10 11.50 -15.20
CA SER A 2 -1.40 10.23 -15.10
C SER A 2 0.01 10.45 -14.60
N VAL A 3 0.37 9.73 -13.56
CA VAL A 3 1.74 9.71 -13.04
C VAL A 3 2.45 8.50 -13.62
N ASN A 4 3.64 8.72 -14.18
CA ASN A 4 4.48 7.63 -14.67
C ASN A 4 5.47 7.20 -13.60
N PHE A 5 5.97 5.98 -13.72
CA PHE A 5 6.90 5.40 -12.78
C PHE A 5 8.19 5.05 -13.51
N LEU A 6 9.32 5.49 -12.99
CA LEU A 6 10.60 5.08 -13.52
C LEU A 6 11.12 3.89 -12.71
N LEU A 7 10.94 2.70 -13.25
CA LEU A 7 11.62 1.50 -12.78
C LEU A 7 12.82 1.22 -13.67
N ASN A 8 13.97 1.01 -13.05
CA ASN A 8 15.07 0.39 -13.77
C ASN A 8 14.94 -1.15 -13.68
N GLU A 9 15.56 -1.84 -14.60
CA GLU A 9 15.51 -3.30 -14.70
C GLU A 9 16.09 -3.97 -13.47
N GLU A 10 17.12 -3.39 -12.86
CA GLU A 10 17.76 -3.90 -11.64
C GLU A 10 16.83 -3.84 -10.42
N MET A 11 16.08 -2.75 -10.24
CA MET A 11 15.07 -2.70 -9.18
C MET A 11 13.99 -3.77 -9.37
N PHE A 12 13.57 -3.99 -10.62
CA PHE A 12 12.57 -5.02 -10.91
C PHE A 12 13.10 -6.42 -10.61
N LYS A 13 14.36 -6.70 -10.98
CA LYS A 13 15.06 -7.96 -10.63
C LYS A 13 15.15 -8.16 -9.12
N MET A 14 15.46 -7.12 -8.37
CA MET A 14 15.52 -7.17 -6.91
C MET A 14 14.17 -7.60 -6.30
N PHE A 15 13.06 -7.03 -6.77
CA PHE A 15 11.73 -7.40 -6.29
C PHE A 15 11.33 -8.82 -6.73
N LEU A 16 11.59 -9.19 -7.97
CA LEU A 16 11.38 -10.57 -8.44
C LEU A 16 12.20 -11.58 -7.65
N GLY A 17 13.45 -11.24 -7.35
CA GLY A 17 14.33 -12.08 -6.56
C GLY A 17 13.74 -12.44 -5.19
N ALA A 18 13.14 -11.47 -4.51
CA ALA A 18 12.46 -11.71 -3.24
C ALA A 18 11.31 -12.74 -3.39
N PHE A 19 10.58 -12.71 -4.49
CA PHE A 19 9.55 -13.72 -4.77
C PHE A 19 10.14 -15.10 -5.02
N PHE A 20 11.14 -15.20 -5.87
CA PHE A 20 11.76 -16.48 -6.20
C PHE A 20 12.41 -17.15 -4.99
N ILE A 21 13.08 -16.37 -4.14
CA ILE A 21 13.68 -16.87 -2.90
C ILE A 21 12.59 -17.45 -1.99
N ASN A 22 11.52 -16.71 -1.76
CA ASN A 22 10.45 -17.19 -0.90
C ASN A 22 9.67 -18.36 -1.49
N LEU A 23 9.61 -18.46 -2.82
CA LEU A 23 8.80 -19.44 -3.54
C LEU A 23 9.52 -20.78 -3.69
N PHE A 24 10.80 -20.76 -4.03
CA PHE A 24 11.52 -21.96 -4.44
C PHE A 24 12.51 -22.44 -3.39
N ASP A 25 13.28 -21.57 -2.81
CA ASP A 25 14.27 -21.91 -1.80
C ASP A 25 14.65 -20.71 -0.93
N PRO A 26 14.20 -20.67 0.32
CA PRO A 26 14.54 -19.59 1.25
C PRO A 26 16.03 -19.56 1.64
N GLN A 27 16.82 -20.54 1.25
CA GLN A 27 18.27 -20.58 1.46
C GLN A 27 19.06 -19.91 0.33
N ILE A 28 18.41 -19.55 -0.78
CA ILE A 28 19.07 -18.83 -1.87
C ILE A 28 19.55 -17.47 -1.35
N LEU A 29 20.84 -17.20 -1.54
CA LEU A 29 21.42 -15.91 -1.18
C LEU A 29 20.95 -14.83 -2.16
N PHE A 30 20.47 -13.73 -1.59
CA PHE A 30 20.04 -12.56 -2.34
C PHE A 30 21.25 -11.71 -2.74
N ASN A 31 21.83 -12.02 -3.90
CA ASN A 31 23.04 -11.38 -4.42
C ASN A 31 23.03 -11.29 -5.95
N ASP A 32 24.04 -10.66 -6.54
CA ASP A 32 24.16 -10.41 -7.98
C ASP A 32 24.08 -11.70 -8.81
N GLY A 33 24.65 -12.81 -8.33
CA GLY A 33 24.59 -14.08 -9.03
C GLY A 33 23.19 -14.63 -9.22
N PHE A 34 22.25 -14.28 -8.33
CA PHE A 34 20.83 -14.59 -8.52
C PHE A 34 20.21 -13.72 -9.63
N TYR A 35 20.58 -12.45 -9.69
CA TYR A 35 20.01 -11.53 -10.69
C TYR A 35 20.40 -11.88 -12.12
N ASP A 36 21.55 -12.53 -12.33
CA ASP A 36 21.98 -13.00 -13.64
C ASP A 36 21.06 -14.08 -14.22
N LEU A 37 20.30 -14.77 -13.36
CA LEU A 37 19.32 -15.78 -13.78
C LEU A 37 18.01 -15.17 -14.31
N VAL A 38 17.77 -13.87 -14.11
CA VAL A 38 16.51 -13.22 -14.42
C VAL A 38 16.70 -12.17 -15.51
N ASP A 39 16.13 -12.39 -16.69
CA ASP A 39 16.08 -11.41 -17.78
C ASP A 39 14.78 -10.59 -17.67
N VAL A 40 14.91 -9.32 -17.30
CA VAL A 40 13.79 -8.39 -17.18
C VAL A 40 13.77 -7.45 -18.36
N ARG A 41 12.67 -7.43 -19.11
CA ARG A 41 12.46 -6.55 -20.26
C ARG A 41 11.29 -5.61 -20.01
N ILE A 42 11.56 -4.34 -19.84
CA ILE A 42 10.54 -3.31 -19.67
C ILE A 42 10.43 -2.50 -20.96
N PRO A 43 9.30 -2.60 -21.69
CA PRO A 43 9.12 -1.85 -22.94
C PRO A 43 9.20 -0.35 -22.71
N ARG A 44 9.94 0.34 -23.58
CA ARG A 44 10.06 1.81 -23.56
C ARG A 44 8.74 2.46 -23.99
N GLY A 45 8.40 3.58 -23.39
CA GLY A 45 7.16 4.31 -23.67
C GLY A 45 5.95 3.82 -22.87
N THR A 46 6.17 2.89 -21.94
CA THR A 46 5.14 2.44 -21.01
C THR A 46 5.15 3.27 -19.74
N ILE A 47 4.11 3.10 -18.89
CA ILE A 47 4.04 3.71 -17.55
C ILE A 47 5.24 3.35 -16.67
N LEU A 48 5.86 2.19 -16.87
CA LEU A 48 7.02 1.71 -16.12
C LEU A 48 8.35 2.26 -16.64
N LYS A 49 8.44 2.56 -17.93
CA LYS A 49 9.64 3.09 -18.61
C LYS A 49 9.25 4.21 -19.57
N PRO A 50 8.82 5.37 -19.03
CA PRO A 50 8.33 6.47 -19.85
C PRO A 50 9.42 7.12 -20.68
N ILE A 51 9.02 7.80 -21.75
CA ILE A 51 9.91 8.65 -22.56
C ILE A 51 9.97 10.02 -21.89
N ARG A 52 11.18 10.51 -21.64
CA ARG A 52 11.40 11.83 -21.03
C ARG A 52 11.12 12.97 -22.01
N PRO A 53 10.64 14.13 -21.54
CA PRO A 53 10.27 14.45 -20.15
C PRO A 53 8.96 13.76 -19.75
N ALA A 54 8.87 13.30 -18.49
CA ALA A 54 7.69 12.65 -17.95
C ALA A 54 7.49 13.00 -16.46
N ALA A 55 6.25 13.15 -16.05
CA ALA A 55 5.91 13.29 -14.62
C ALA A 55 6.14 11.96 -13.91
N LEU A 56 6.98 11.95 -12.89
CA LEU A 56 7.37 10.76 -12.15
C LEU A 56 7.04 10.93 -10.66
N SER A 57 6.33 9.98 -10.07
CA SER A 57 6.03 9.98 -8.63
C SER A 57 5.61 8.58 -8.16
N SER A 58 5.49 8.43 -6.84
CA SER A 58 4.82 7.27 -6.18
C SER A 58 5.32 5.90 -6.65
N ARG A 59 6.62 5.76 -6.84
CA ARG A 59 7.23 4.50 -7.29
C ARG A 59 6.96 3.34 -6.35
N THR A 60 6.96 3.58 -5.04
CA THR A 60 6.71 2.56 -4.01
C THR A 60 5.32 1.96 -4.11
N HIS A 61 4.30 2.76 -4.41
CA HIS A 61 2.94 2.27 -4.63
C HIS A 61 2.88 1.30 -5.81
N LEU A 62 3.56 1.62 -6.91
CA LEU A 62 3.61 0.73 -8.04
C LEU A 62 4.35 -0.58 -7.72
N LEU A 63 5.49 -0.51 -7.01
CA LEU A 63 6.24 -1.69 -6.63
C LEU A 63 5.39 -2.63 -5.78
N SER A 64 4.67 -2.11 -4.80
CA SER A 64 3.75 -2.89 -3.98
C SER A 64 2.66 -3.56 -4.82
N ARG A 65 2.11 -2.84 -5.81
CA ARG A 65 1.13 -3.42 -6.74
C ARG A 65 1.73 -4.51 -7.63
N ILE A 66 2.98 -4.36 -8.04
CA ILE A 66 3.67 -5.37 -8.84
C ILE A 66 3.81 -6.69 -8.05
N PHE A 67 3.99 -6.65 -6.73
CA PHE A 67 3.99 -7.86 -5.92
C PHE A 67 2.69 -8.66 -6.08
N ASP A 68 1.55 -8.03 -5.96
CA ASP A 68 0.27 -8.72 -6.17
C ASP A 68 0.16 -9.29 -7.58
N ILE A 69 0.50 -8.49 -8.60
CA ILE A 69 0.43 -8.93 -9.99
C ILE A 69 1.32 -10.13 -10.22
N MET A 70 2.56 -10.11 -9.70
CA MET A 70 3.49 -11.22 -9.85
C MET A 70 2.99 -12.46 -9.10
N SER A 71 2.45 -12.29 -7.89
CA SER A 71 1.82 -13.38 -7.15
C SER A 71 0.66 -14.00 -7.95
N GLY A 72 -0.20 -13.17 -8.54
CA GLY A 72 -1.31 -13.62 -9.36
C GLY A 72 -0.89 -14.30 -10.67
N VAL A 73 0.20 -13.85 -11.31
CA VAL A 73 0.71 -14.44 -12.55
C VAL A 73 1.43 -15.76 -12.27
N LEU A 74 2.36 -15.77 -11.32
CA LEU A 74 3.14 -16.97 -10.98
C LEU A 74 2.26 -18.03 -10.30
N GLY A 75 1.26 -17.61 -9.54
CA GLY A 75 0.29 -18.50 -8.90
C GLY A 75 -0.54 -19.34 -9.86
N GLN A 76 -0.64 -18.97 -11.13
CA GLN A 76 -1.28 -19.82 -12.15
C GLN A 76 -0.47 -21.08 -12.43
N GLY A 77 0.86 -21.01 -12.29
CA GLY A 77 1.75 -22.17 -12.44
C GLY A 77 2.07 -22.90 -11.14
N SER A 78 1.91 -22.22 -10.00
CA SER A 78 2.22 -22.75 -8.66
C SER A 78 1.19 -22.26 -7.64
N PRO A 79 -0.05 -22.73 -7.72
CA PRO A 79 -1.17 -22.17 -6.96
C PRO A 79 -0.99 -22.33 -5.44
N ASP A 80 -0.30 -23.36 -4.98
CA ASP A 80 -0.12 -23.66 -3.56
C ASP A 80 1.11 -22.98 -2.93
N ALA A 81 1.81 -22.16 -3.71
CA ALA A 81 3.06 -21.55 -3.26
C ALA A 81 2.98 -20.04 -3.03
N LEU A 82 1.93 -19.38 -3.54
CA LEU A 82 1.83 -17.92 -3.54
C LEU A 82 0.63 -17.39 -2.76
N CYS A 83 0.77 -16.18 -2.26
CA CYS A 83 -0.30 -15.50 -1.52
C CYS A 83 -1.34 -14.88 -2.45
N ALA A 84 -2.51 -14.59 -1.90
CA ALA A 84 -3.52 -13.75 -2.51
C ALA A 84 -3.06 -12.29 -2.63
N ALA A 85 -3.91 -11.41 -3.16
CA ALA A 85 -3.67 -9.98 -3.15
C ALA A 85 -4.00 -9.37 -1.78
N GLY A 86 -3.20 -8.41 -1.35
CA GLY A 86 -3.42 -7.63 -0.15
C GLY A 86 -3.85 -6.19 -0.44
N PHE A 87 -3.66 -5.31 0.52
CA PHE A 87 -3.88 -3.87 0.33
C PHE A 87 -2.89 -3.25 -0.67
N SER A 88 -1.74 -3.88 -0.87
CA SER A 88 -0.74 -3.63 -1.93
C SER A 88 -0.39 -2.18 -2.13
N ASP A 89 -0.13 -1.50 -1.05
CA ASP A 89 0.28 -0.12 -1.09
C ASP A 89 1.13 0.21 0.12
N SER A 90 1.64 1.42 0.14
CA SER A 90 2.09 2.12 1.34
C SER A 90 1.21 3.36 1.42
N PRO A 91 0.00 3.27 1.98
CA PRO A 91 -0.87 4.43 2.04
C PRO A 91 -0.15 5.60 2.70
N HIS A 92 -0.03 6.71 1.98
CA HIS A 92 0.61 7.90 2.49
C HIS A 92 -0.46 8.90 2.91
N PHE A 93 -0.39 9.33 4.14
CA PHE A 93 -1.17 10.44 4.67
C PHE A 93 -0.23 11.59 5.00
N MET A 94 -0.50 12.74 4.40
CA MET A 94 0.24 13.97 4.64
C MET A 94 -0.72 15.05 5.12
N TYR A 95 -0.32 15.79 6.13
CA TYR A 95 -1.04 16.94 6.63
C TYR A 95 -0.06 18.06 6.92
N SER A 96 -0.25 19.22 6.32
CA SER A 96 0.63 20.36 6.46
C SER A 96 -0.15 21.66 6.59
N GLY A 97 0.45 22.63 7.26
CA GLY A 97 -0.15 23.94 7.49
C GLY A 97 0.71 24.80 8.38
N TYR A 98 0.08 25.81 8.97
CA TYR A 98 0.71 26.67 9.98
C TYR A 98 -0.07 26.54 11.28
N ASP A 99 0.65 26.41 12.36
CA ASP A 99 0.04 26.39 13.69
C ASP A 99 -0.45 27.79 14.13
N LYS A 100 -1.08 27.85 15.30
CA LYS A 100 -1.57 29.10 15.89
C LYS A 100 -0.48 30.17 16.16
N ASN A 101 0.79 29.79 16.14
CA ASN A 101 1.93 30.69 16.30
C ASN A 101 2.51 31.11 14.93
N GLY A 102 1.96 30.61 13.84
CA GLY A 102 2.47 30.83 12.48
C GLY A 102 3.66 29.95 12.10
N GLU A 103 3.94 28.91 12.89
CA GLU A 103 5.01 27.97 12.62
C GLU A 103 4.51 26.87 11.65
N TRP A 104 5.28 26.61 10.62
CA TRP A 104 4.95 25.58 9.63
C TRP A 104 5.14 24.17 10.19
N TYR A 105 4.17 23.30 9.94
CA TYR A 105 4.26 21.89 10.26
C TYR A 105 3.98 21.02 9.04
N GLN A 106 4.54 19.83 9.01
CA GLN A 106 4.22 18.78 8.06
C GLN A 106 4.28 17.42 8.74
N LEU A 107 3.14 16.74 8.77
CA LEU A 107 3.07 15.33 9.10
C LEU A 107 3.18 14.51 7.83
N TYR A 108 3.97 13.46 7.87
CA TYR A 108 3.99 12.41 6.87
C TYR A 108 3.90 11.07 7.59
N GLN A 109 2.88 10.30 7.27
CA GLN A 109 2.63 9.01 7.89
C GLN A 109 2.32 7.96 6.84
N ILE A 110 2.82 6.74 7.06
CA ILE A 110 2.50 5.58 6.24
C ILE A 110 1.40 4.79 6.94
N GLY A 111 0.35 4.45 6.22
CA GLY A 111 -0.73 3.63 6.69
C GLY A 111 -0.45 2.14 6.51
N PHE A 112 -1.23 1.32 7.20
CA PHE A 112 -1.19 -0.13 7.14
C PHE A 112 -2.54 -0.69 6.70
N GLY A 113 -2.59 -1.97 6.38
CA GLY A 113 -3.81 -2.63 5.93
C GLY A 113 -3.80 -4.13 6.17
N GLY A 114 -4.75 -4.82 5.57
CA GLY A 114 -4.82 -6.27 5.64
C GLY A 114 -3.79 -6.94 4.73
N VAL A 115 -2.91 -7.73 5.33
CA VAL A 115 -1.92 -8.53 4.58
C VAL A 115 -2.63 -9.73 3.94
N PRO A 116 -2.25 -10.18 2.73
CA PRO A 116 -2.93 -11.28 2.07
C PRO A 116 -2.82 -12.61 2.82
N GLY A 117 -3.82 -13.46 2.67
CA GLY A 117 -3.75 -14.87 3.04
C GLY A 117 -2.65 -15.57 2.22
N ARG A 118 -2.00 -16.54 2.83
CA ARG A 118 -0.87 -17.29 2.27
C ARG A 118 -1.07 -18.79 2.44
N PRO A 119 -0.34 -19.66 1.71
CA PRO A 119 -0.52 -21.11 1.83
C PRO A 119 -0.34 -21.65 3.25
N ALA A 120 0.49 -21.00 4.07
CA ALA A 120 0.81 -21.45 5.44
C ALA A 120 -0.04 -20.79 6.52
N GLY A 121 -1.03 -19.93 6.19
CA GLY A 121 -1.86 -19.31 7.21
C GLY A 121 -2.57 -18.02 6.78
N ASP A 122 -3.35 -17.50 7.71
CA ASP A 122 -4.10 -16.27 7.55
C ASP A 122 -3.20 -15.03 7.39
N GLY A 123 -3.71 -14.02 6.74
CA GLY A 123 -3.07 -12.71 6.66
C GLY A 123 -3.21 -11.93 7.98
N PRO A 124 -2.15 -11.28 8.46
CA PRO A 124 -2.23 -10.38 9.61
C PRO A 124 -3.16 -9.20 9.38
N ASP A 125 -3.91 -8.83 10.42
CA ASP A 125 -4.79 -7.66 10.43
C ASP A 125 -3.98 -6.38 10.62
N GLY A 126 -4.31 -5.33 9.88
CA GLY A 126 -3.77 -4.00 10.09
C GLY A 126 -2.24 -3.91 10.17
N HIS A 127 -1.55 -4.68 9.37
CA HIS A 127 -0.11 -4.84 9.45
C HIS A 127 0.60 -4.09 8.32
N SER A 128 1.87 -3.79 8.53
CA SER A 128 2.74 -3.27 7.48
C SER A 128 3.01 -4.33 6.42
N LEU A 129 2.97 -3.95 5.14
CA LEU A 129 3.44 -4.79 4.05
C LEU A 129 4.98 -4.95 4.09
N TRP A 130 5.67 -3.93 4.57
CA TRP A 130 7.13 -3.91 4.68
C TRP A 130 7.55 -4.24 6.11
N PRO A 131 8.41 -5.25 6.33
CA PRO A 131 8.95 -5.54 7.64
C PRO A 131 9.60 -4.31 8.27
N ALA A 132 9.50 -4.18 9.58
CA ALA A 132 10.07 -3.10 10.37
C ALA A 132 9.43 -1.70 10.24
N PHE A 133 8.37 -1.51 9.47
CA PHE A 133 7.59 -0.29 9.57
C PHE A 133 6.68 -0.33 10.80
N THR A 134 6.75 0.73 11.58
CA THR A 134 5.90 0.96 12.74
C THR A 134 5.24 2.32 12.64
N ASN A 135 4.06 2.46 13.21
CA ASN A 135 3.38 3.75 13.28
C ASN A 135 4.05 4.67 14.30
N VAL A 136 3.94 5.96 14.05
CA VAL A 136 4.17 6.97 15.09
C VAL A 136 3.12 6.78 16.18
N PRO A 137 3.51 6.73 17.47
CA PRO A 137 2.54 6.63 18.56
C PRO A 137 1.48 7.74 18.50
N ASN A 138 0.23 7.38 18.80
CA ASN A 138 -0.90 8.30 18.71
C ASN A 138 -0.71 9.53 19.60
N GLU A 139 -0.16 9.34 20.79
CA GLU A 139 0.13 10.40 21.74
C GLU A 139 1.14 11.40 21.20
N PHE A 140 2.13 10.90 20.47
CA PHE A 140 3.11 11.75 19.80
C PHE A 140 2.48 12.57 18.67
N LEU A 141 1.62 11.95 17.86
CA LEU A 141 0.90 12.67 16.79
C LEU A 141 0.07 13.81 17.37
N GLU A 142 -0.70 13.56 18.41
CA GLU A 142 -1.56 14.56 19.05
C GLU A 142 -0.76 15.64 19.80
N ALA A 143 0.45 15.33 20.27
CA ALA A 143 1.31 16.28 20.97
C ALA A 143 2.04 17.25 20.01
N TYR A 144 2.39 16.81 18.81
CA TYR A 144 3.23 17.57 17.88
C TYR A 144 2.51 18.12 16.66
N PHE A 145 1.31 17.62 16.37
CA PHE A 145 0.53 18.07 15.22
C PHE A 145 -0.87 18.51 15.66
N PRO A 146 -1.47 19.53 15.03
CA PRO A 146 -2.79 20.02 15.38
C PRO A 146 -3.89 19.07 14.86
N LEU A 147 -3.90 17.85 15.33
CA LEU A 147 -4.89 16.83 15.01
C LEU A 147 -5.24 16.02 16.26
N ARG A 148 -6.37 15.32 16.20
CA ARG A 148 -6.78 14.31 17.17
C ARG A 148 -7.17 13.04 16.42
N ILE A 149 -6.75 11.89 16.95
CA ILE A 149 -7.16 10.59 16.43
C ILE A 149 -8.52 10.25 17.04
N VAL A 150 -9.52 10.09 16.20
CA VAL A 150 -10.89 9.77 16.63
C VAL A 150 -11.24 8.30 16.43
N THR A 151 -10.52 7.63 15.51
CA THR A 151 -10.68 6.20 15.22
C THR A 151 -9.34 5.62 14.85
N TYR A 152 -9.02 4.46 15.42
CA TYR A 152 -7.91 3.62 15.01
C TYR A 152 -8.23 2.17 15.36
N GLU A 153 -8.84 1.47 14.43
CA GLU A 153 -9.37 0.13 14.65
C GLU A 153 -9.32 -0.73 13.39
N THR A 154 -9.42 -2.03 13.54
CA THR A 154 -9.57 -2.95 12.42
C THR A 154 -11.01 -2.94 11.91
N ILE A 155 -11.17 -3.03 10.59
CA ILE A 155 -12.49 -3.16 9.95
C ILE A 155 -12.85 -4.65 9.95
N VAL A 156 -13.81 -5.03 10.78
CA VAL A 156 -14.25 -6.42 10.92
C VAL A 156 -14.74 -6.95 9.57
N ASP A 157 -14.37 -8.19 9.25
CA ASP A 157 -14.76 -8.90 8.01
C ASP A 157 -14.36 -8.21 6.70
N SER A 158 -13.37 -7.31 6.74
CA SER A 158 -12.84 -6.68 5.53
C SER A 158 -11.82 -7.54 4.78
N GLY A 159 -11.24 -8.52 5.42
CA GLY A 159 -10.37 -9.52 4.81
C GLY A 159 -11.14 -10.47 3.89
N GLY A 160 -10.56 -10.86 2.76
CA GLY A 160 -11.18 -11.84 1.85
C GLY A 160 -11.29 -13.21 2.50
N PRO A 161 -12.48 -13.85 2.53
CA PRO A 161 -12.66 -15.16 3.12
C PRO A 161 -12.08 -16.28 2.22
N GLY A 162 -11.55 -17.32 2.85
CA GLY A 162 -10.97 -18.49 2.19
C GLY A 162 -10.52 -19.51 3.22
N LEU A 163 -9.83 -20.58 2.79
CA LEU A 163 -9.20 -21.53 3.71
C LEU A 163 -8.25 -20.80 4.68
N HIS A 164 -7.48 -19.88 4.15
CA HIS A 164 -6.70 -18.89 4.89
C HIS A 164 -7.21 -17.50 4.50
N ARG A 165 -7.80 -16.79 5.45
CA ARG A 165 -8.38 -15.48 5.18
C ARG A 165 -7.30 -14.41 4.92
N GLY A 166 -7.65 -13.39 4.17
CA GLY A 166 -6.90 -12.15 4.17
C GLY A 166 -7.02 -11.42 5.51
N GLY A 167 -6.03 -10.61 5.85
CA GLY A 167 -6.07 -9.74 7.02
C GLY A 167 -7.12 -8.64 6.87
N ASN A 168 -7.67 -8.20 7.99
CA ASN A 168 -8.58 -7.06 8.04
C ASN A 168 -7.82 -5.74 7.82
N GLY A 169 -8.44 -4.83 7.10
CA GLY A 169 -7.96 -3.46 6.92
C GLY A 169 -8.10 -2.63 8.19
N LEU A 170 -7.61 -1.40 8.13
CA LEU A 170 -7.68 -0.42 9.21
C LEU A 170 -8.60 0.75 8.86
N SER A 171 -9.35 1.20 9.84
CA SER A 171 -10.05 2.48 9.85
C SER A 171 -9.24 3.49 10.66
N LEU A 172 -8.83 4.57 10.02
CA LEU A 172 -8.12 5.69 10.63
C LEU A 172 -8.94 6.96 10.46
N GLY A 173 -9.33 7.57 11.56
CA GLY A 173 -10.08 8.81 11.59
C GLY A 173 -9.30 9.92 12.30
N TYR A 174 -9.14 11.05 11.63
CA TYR A 174 -8.47 12.23 12.16
C TYR A 174 -9.45 13.40 12.26
N MET A 175 -9.41 14.11 13.36
CA MET A 175 -10.00 15.43 13.52
C MET A 175 -8.89 16.47 13.42
N PHE A 176 -9.00 17.39 12.46
CA PHE A 176 -8.04 18.48 12.28
C PHE A 176 -8.43 19.64 13.15
N LEU A 177 -7.50 20.16 13.93
CA LEU A 177 -7.73 21.24 14.90
C LEU A 177 -7.34 22.60 14.34
N GLU A 178 -6.53 22.63 13.27
CA GLU A 178 -6.14 23.85 12.56
C GLU A 178 -6.37 23.67 11.06
N PRO A 179 -6.58 24.75 10.31
CA PRO A 179 -6.63 24.68 8.86
C PRO A 179 -5.34 24.16 8.25
N GLY A 180 -5.44 23.32 7.22
CA GLY A 180 -4.26 22.79 6.54
C GLY A 180 -4.61 22.08 5.26
N GLU A 181 -3.60 21.60 4.59
CA GLU A 181 -3.70 20.82 3.36
C GLU A 181 -3.49 19.34 3.66
N ILE A 182 -4.36 18.50 3.11
CA ILE A 182 -4.28 17.06 3.25
C ILE A 182 -4.00 16.45 1.89
N SER A 183 -3.00 15.59 1.83
CA SER A 183 -2.73 14.76 0.66
C SER A 183 -2.73 13.29 1.05
N ILE A 184 -3.51 12.49 0.33
CA ILE A 184 -3.63 11.06 0.59
C ILE A 184 -3.31 10.31 -0.69
N HIS A 185 -2.31 9.44 -0.61
CA HIS A 185 -1.94 8.55 -1.69
C HIS A 185 -2.10 7.12 -1.21
N ASP A 186 -3.06 6.42 -1.76
CA ASP A 186 -3.36 5.02 -1.46
C ASP A 186 -3.99 4.33 -2.68
N ASP A 187 -4.37 3.07 -2.53
CA ASP A 187 -4.89 2.26 -3.62
C ASP A 187 -6.15 1.48 -3.20
N ARG A 188 -6.57 0.50 -3.99
CA ARG A 188 -7.77 -0.32 -3.80
C ARG A 188 -9.11 0.42 -3.88
N TRP A 189 -9.15 1.52 -4.60
CA TRP A 189 -10.37 2.28 -4.85
C TRP A 189 -11.34 1.59 -5.79
N LEU A 190 -10.78 1.07 -6.90
CA LEU A 190 -11.55 0.53 -8.02
C LEU A 190 -11.54 -0.99 -8.04
N SER A 191 -10.48 -1.61 -7.54
CA SER A 191 -10.29 -3.06 -7.58
C SER A 191 -10.22 -3.66 -6.18
N HIS A 192 -10.96 -4.72 -5.95
CA HIS A 192 -10.82 -5.53 -4.74
C HIS A 192 -9.44 -6.22 -4.69
N PRO A 193 -8.87 -6.45 -3.50
CA PRO A 193 -7.80 -7.41 -3.35
C PRO A 193 -8.37 -8.81 -3.64
N TRP A 194 -7.86 -9.45 -4.68
CA TRP A 194 -8.41 -10.73 -5.14
C TRP A 194 -7.92 -11.92 -4.31
N GLY A 195 -8.75 -12.95 -4.20
CA GLY A 195 -8.37 -14.24 -3.67
C GLY A 195 -7.70 -15.13 -4.71
N VAL A 196 -7.11 -16.24 -4.28
CA VAL A 196 -6.54 -17.29 -5.12
C VAL A 196 -7.15 -18.64 -4.71
N ASN A 197 -7.07 -19.64 -5.59
CA ASN A 197 -7.53 -21.02 -5.31
C ASN A 197 -8.97 -21.11 -4.75
N GLY A 198 -9.88 -20.28 -5.26
CA GLY A 198 -11.28 -20.24 -4.81
C GLY A 198 -11.52 -19.32 -3.59
N GLY A 199 -10.49 -18.68 -3.05
CA GLY A 199 -10.64 -17.61 -2.05
C GLY A 199 -11.40 -16.42 -2.64
N LEU A 200 -12.19 -15.75 -1.80
CA LEU A 200 -12.98 -14.60 -2.21
C LEU A 200 -12.19 -13.27 -2.01
N PRO A 201 -12.57 -12.21 -2.72
CA PRO A 201 -11.90 -10.93 -2.58
C PRO A 201 -12.19 -10.25 -1.23
N GLY A 202 -11.23 -9.46 -0.74
CA GLY A 202 -11.43 -8.55 0.37
C GLY A 202 -12.13 -7.25 -0.03
N GLN A 203 -12.39 -6.39 0.94
CA GLN A 203 -13.04 -5.09 0.72
C GLN A 203 -12.09 -4.10 0.04
N ARG A 204 -12.68 -3.11 -0.62
CA ARG A 204 -11.96 -1.96 -1.19
C ARG A 204 -11.72 -0.90 -0.13
N SER A 205 -10.77 0.00 -0.43
CA SER A 205 -10.55 1.22 0.35
C SER A 205 -11.64 2.25 0.08
N ASP A 206 -11.99 3.01 1.11
CA ASP A 206 -12.84 4.19 0.97
C ASP A 206 -12.33 5.32 1.88
N LYS A 207 -12.85 6.53 1.67
CA LYS A 207 -12.56 7.71 2.49
C LYS A 207 -13.77 8.60 2.60
N LEU A 208 -14.03 9.05 3.81
CA LEU A 208 -15.08 10.00 4.12
C LEU A 208 -14.47 11.28 4.70
N MET A 209 -14.72 12.40 4.03
CA MET A 209 -14.48 13.73 4.59
C MET A 209 -15.75 14.23 5.29
N VAL A 210 -15.61 14.60 6.54
CA VAL A 210 -16.68 15.29 7.30
C VAL A 210 -16.22 16.72 7.55
N ARG A 211 -16.94 17.68 7.00
CA ARG A 211 -16.63 19.10 7.15
C ARG A 211 -17.16 19.65 8.48
N ALA A 212 -16.69 20.84 8.87
CA ALA A 212 -17.10 21.49 10.12
C ALA A 212 -18.62 21.78 10.20
N ASP A 213 -19.27 21.97 9.06
CA ASP A 213 -20.73 22.15 8.96
C ASP A 213 -21.54 20.83 9.00
N GLY A 214 -20.84 19.68 9.15
CA GLY A 214 -21.43 18.36 9.12
C GLY A 214 -21.64 17.77 7.73
N THR A 215 -21.31 18.48 6.67
CA THR A 215 -21.38 17.95 5.30
C THR A 215 -20.44 16.76 5.13
N ARG A 216 -20.93 15.71 4.51
CA ARG A 216 -20.21 14.48 4.26
C ARG A 216 -19.92 14.30 2.78
N GLU A 217 -18.66 14.07 2.44
CA GLU A 217 -18.19 13.88 1.07
C GLU A 217 -17.37 12.58 0.98
N TRP A 218 -17.85 11.64 0.18
CA TRP A 218 -17.08 10.45 -0.17
C TRP A 218 -16.03 10.80 -1.22
N MET A 219 -14.80 10.50 -0.92
CA MET A 219 -13.67 10.77 -1.80
C MET A 219 -13.37 9.52 -2.61
N VAL A 220 -13.33 9.63 -3.92
CA VAL A 220 -13.32 8.48 -4.85
C VAL A 220 -11.98 8.18 -5.50
N SER A 221 -10.90 8.84 -5.10
CA SER A 221 -9.55 8.57 -5.61
C SER A 221 -8.48 9.19 -4.72
N LYS A 222 -7.22 9.09 -5.12
CA LYS A 222 -6.14 9.90 -4.55
C LYS A 222 -6.54 11.36 -4.55
N CYS A 223 -6.30 12.04 -3.46
CA CYS A 223 -6.77 13.41 -3.28
C CYS A 223 -5.74 14.27 -2.56
N ASP A 224 -5.73 15.52 -2.97
CA ASP A 224 -5.09 16.65 -2.29
C ASP A 224 -6.20 17.62 -1.89
N ARG A 225 -6.26 18.05 -0.62
CA ARG A 225 -7.30 18.93 -0.06
C ARG A 225 -6.74 19.90 0.98
#